data_136bde10319677077b5854a2f1fa2b00
#
_entry.id   136bde10319677077b5854a2f1fa2b00
#
_cell.length_a   1.000
_cell.length_b   1.000
_cell.length_c   1.000
_cell.angle_alpha   90.00
_cell.angle_beta   90.00
_cell.angle_gamma   90.00
#
_symmetry.space_group_name_H-M   'P 1'
#
loop_
_entity.id
_entity.type
_entity.pdbx_description
1 polymer ?
#
loop_
_entity_poly.entity_id
_entity_poly.type
_entity_poly.pdbx_seq_one_letter_code
_entity_poly.pdbx_strand_id
1 'polypeptide(L)'
;FLGSDRMSEHGIYPKIWLDTEENTFGVKRGTRQIYNMNIGTIPQEINYKVVLEGRGTNIGNLSEKFVEKLNRNDIFVLGGRTYQYVQTEGTRVNVKDGLGRKPTIPSWSGETLPRSFDLSEAVGEFREIISEKINILKDDVEETDDKLEKWLSEKYRLDFGSAKTILSHLREQKELCKFIPSNKKLMLEGYIDNRNRKCIIFHFPFGRRVNEAMSHAFAYELGRKMESNIGVTLNDDAFMLTMPRSIEIEEVEDIIKNCKLKTTVRRSINKTELFAQRFRHCANRSFMVLKNYKGREISLPRQQLRTSQILEALNEIESFPILDETYREIMYDAFDLTNAQKIIEEINDGERELRIRDYSIKPTPFAHGVILAGLTDIVMMEDRSALLRELHDIVLKKVVEKEGGTKARFDKNMVEGYFNEKRPNIDGEKSLIEAIRICGGIELFGSGVNLVYRISE
;
A
#
# COMPACT_ATOMS: atom_id res chain seq x y z
N PHE A 1 32.26 3.61 -18.08
CA PHE A 1 31.98 4.97 -17.63
C PHE A 1 33.13 5.88 -18.11
N LEU A 2 33.04 6.29 -19.32
CA LEU A 2 33.95 7.28 -19.93
C LEU A 2 33.42 8.63 -19.49
N GLY A 3 34.04 9.23 -18.47
CA GLY A 3 33.59 10.52 -17.95
C GLY A 3 33.67 11.60 -19.03
N SER A 4 32.57 12.30 -19.28
CA SER A 4 32.65 13.60 -19.93
C SER A 4 33.34 14.58 -18.98
N ASP A 5 33.98 15.63 -19.52
CA ASP A 5 34.61 16.66 -18.70
C ASP A 5 33.64 17.29 -17.69
N ARG A 6 32.37 17.44 -18.07
CA ARG A 6 31.28 17.88 -17.19
C ARG A 6 31.10 17.02 -15.92
N MET A 7 31.21 15.69 -16.04
CA MET A 7 31.10 14.80 -14.87
C MET A 7 32.31 14.93 -13.93
N SER A 8 33.48 15.25 -14.47
CA SER A 8 34.69 15.49 -13.67
C SER A 8 34.57 16.76 -12.81
N GLU A 9 33.89 17.80 -13.30
CA GLU A 9 33.60 19.01 -12.52
C GLU A 9 32.72 18.71 -11.29
N HIS A 10 31.82 17.73 -11.41
CA HIS A 10 31.03 17.22 -10.30
C HIS A 10 31.76 16.15 -9.48
N GLY A 11 33.09 15.97 -9.68
CA GLY A 11 33.95 15.02 -8.94
C GLY A 11 33.63 13.56 -9.22
N ILE A 12 33.05 13.24 -10.37
CA ILE A 12 32.81 11.88 -10.84
C ILE A 12 33.89 11.55 -11.85
N TYR A 13 34.85 10.76 -11.41
CA TYR A 13 35.98 10.38 -12.22
C TYR A 13 35.78 9.01 -12.86
N PRO A 14 36.16 8.84 -14.15
CA PRO A 14 36.12 7.55 -14.82
C PRO A 14 37.04 6.54 -14.13
N LYS A 15 36.55 5.29 -13.96
CA LYS A 15 37.27 4.17 -13.33
C LYS A 15 37.96 3.31 -14.37
N ILE A 16 37.56 3.44 -15.62
CA ILE A 16 38.15 2.76 -16.77
C ILE A 16 38.62 3.78 -17.79
N TRP A 17 39.52 3.39 -18.62
CA TRP A 17 39.90 4.12 -19.85
C TRP A 17 39.55 3.28 -21.08
N LEU A 18 39.27 3.93 -22.17
CA LEU A 18 39.00 3.32 -23.47
C LEU A 18 39.90 4.00 -24.50
N ASP A 19 40.57 3.18 -25.28
CA ASP A 19 41.25 3.59 -26.50
C ASP A 19 40.37 3.18 -27.69
N THR A 20 39.85 4.17 -28.40
CA THR A 20 38.94 3.94 -29.52
C THR A 20 39.70 3.60 -30.81
N GLU A 21 40.99 3.92 -30.93
CA GLU A 21 41.83 3.62 -32.09
C GLU A 21 42.26 2.16 -32.07
N GLU A 22 42.74 1.71 -30.91
CA GLU A 22 43.17 0.30 -30.75
C GLU A 22 42.02 -0.62 -30.29
N ASN A 23 40.85 -0.09 -30.05
CA ASN A 23 39.67 -0.78 -29.54
C ASN A 23 39.97 -1.60 -28.25
N THR A 24 40.76 -1.01 -27.37
CA THR A 24 41.18 -1.60 -26.10
C THR A 24 40.66 -0.79 -24.93
N PHE A 25 40.50 -1.44 -23.78
CA PHE A 25 40.13 -0.75 -22.55
C PHE A 25 40.87 -1.31 -21.34
N GLY A 26 40.94 -0.52 -20.28
CA GLY A 26 41.59 -0.97 -19.05
C GLY A 26 41.12 -0.17 -17.84
N VAL A 27 41.61 -0.57 -16.66
CA VAL A 27 41.26 0.05 -15.38
C VAL A 27 42.27 1.13 -15.01
N LYS A 28 41.79 2.24 -14.44
CA LYS A 28 42.66 3.29 -13.91
C LYS A 28 43.24 2.87 -12.54
N ARG A 29 44.37 3.48 -12.19
CA ARG A 29 45.03 3.23 -10.90
C ARG A 29 44.09 3.49 -9.73
N GLY A 30 44.01 2.59 -8.77
CA GLY A 30 43.15 2.68 -7.59
C GLY A 30 41.73 2.16 -7.77
N THR A 31 41.31 1.85 -9.00
CA THR A 31 39.93 1.34 -9.29
C THR A 31 39.66 0.01 -8.61
N ARG A 32 40.65 -0.89 -8.56
CA ARG A 32 40.52 -2.19 -7.90
C ARG A 32 40.18 -2.05 -6.40
N GLN A 33 40.80 -1.09 -5.73
CA GLN A 33 40.49 -0.81 -4.32
C GLN A 33 39.09 -0.25 -4.14
N ILE A 34 38.66 0.70 -5.00
CA ILE A 34 37.28 1.21 -4.99
C ILE A 34 36.29 0.09 -5.20
N TYR A 35 36.52 -0.78 -6.18
CA TYR A 35 35.67 -1.94 -6.47
C TYR A 35 35.53 -2.84 -5.23
N ASN A 36 36.64 -3.31 -4.65
CA ASN A 36 36.61 -4.22 -3.52
C ASN A 36 35.91 -3.62 -2.28
N MET A 37 35.96 -2.30 -2.09
CA MET A 37 35.35 -1.61 -0.96
C MET A 37 33.87 -1.29 -1.17
N ASN A 38 33.38 -1.28 -2.41
CA ASN A 38 32.01 -0.87 -2.75
C ASN A 38 31.21 -1.94 -3.48
N ILE A 39 31.79 -3.13 -3.68
CA ILE A 39 31.09 -4.25 -4.34
C ILE A 39 29.85 -4.66 -3.54
N GLY A 40 28.79 -5.02 -4.24
CA GLY A 40 27.54 -5.54 -3.70
C GLY A 40 26.34 -4.94 -4.42
N THR A 41 25.40 -5.82 -4.78
CA THR A 41 24.17 -5.47 -5.49
C THR A 41 23.01 -5.20 -4.56
N ILE A 42 23.10 -5.72 -3.31
CA ILE A 42 22.05 -5.52 -2.30
C ILE A 42 22.20 -4.09 -1.75
N PRO A 43 21.14 -3.25 -1.88
CA PRO A 43 21.14 -1.94 -1.27
C PRO A 43 21.25 -2.07 0.24
N GLN A 44 22.12 -1.29 0.86
CA GLN A 44 22.13 -1.18 2.32
C GLN A 44 20.95 -0.28 2.70
N GLU A 45 19.98 -0.84 3.40
CA GLU A 45 18.98 -0.05 4.12
C GLU A 45 19.59 0.46 5.42
N ILE A 46 19.50 1.75 5.63
CA ILE A 46 20.06 2.38 6.82
C ILE A 46 18.98 2.46 7.87
N ASN A 47 19.29 1.92 9.03
CA ASN A 47 18.48 2.08 10.23
C ASN A 47 18.92 3.33 10.98
N TYR A 48 18.01 4.29 11.12
CA TYR A 48 18.23 5.49 11.91
C TYR A 48 17.95 5.23 13.38
N LYS A 49 18.88 5.60 14.25
CA LYS A 49 18.68 5.53 15.69
C LYS A 49 17.81 6.68 16.16
N VAL A 50 16.72 6.37 16.85
CA VAL A 50 15.83 7.38 17.44
C VAL A 50 16.31 7.76 18.82
N VAL A 51 16.59 9.03 19.02
CA VAL A 51 17.17 9.56 20.26
C VAL A 51 16.27 10.65 20.84
N LEU A 52 15.94 10.50 22.14
CA LEU A 52 15.16 11.50 22.86
C LEU A 52 16.00 12.75 23.13
N GLU A 53 15.51 13.90 22.68
CA GLU A 53 16.17 15.19 22.90
C GLU A 53 16.33 15.48 24.41
N GLY A 54 17.51 15.93 24.82
CA GLY A 54 17.83 16.23 26.21
C GLY A 54 18.32 15.04 27.05
N ARG A 55 17.97 13.80 26.74
CA ARG A 55 18.42 12.62 27.49
C ARG A 55 19.44 11.75 26.75
N GLY A 56 19.56 11.91 25.43
CA GLY A 56 20.45 11.10 24.61
C GLY A 56 20.12 9.59 24.56
N THR A 57 18.98 9.21 25.14
CA THR A 57 18.57 7.80 25.24
C THR A 57 18.12 7.29 23.87
N ASN A 58 18.68 6.16 23.42
CA ASN A 58 18.21 5.47 22.24
C ASN A 58 16.89 4.76 22.56
N ILE A 59 15.82 5.11 21.80
CA ILE A 59 14.46 4.57 22.00
C ILE A 59 14.22 3.38 21.06
N GLY A 60 14.87 3.36 19.89
CA GLY A 60 14.68 2.35 18.87
C GLY A 60 15.30 2.76 17.55
N ASN A 61 14.93 2.07 16.48
CA ASN A 61 15.41 2.35 15.13
C ASN A 61 14.23 2.56 14.19
N LEU A 62 14.44 3.41 13.19
CA LEU A 62 13.52 3.64 12.08
C LEU A 62 14.19 3.32 10.75
N SER A 63 13.45 2.77 9.81
CA SER A 63 13.95 2.53 8.46
C SER A 63 14.13 3.85 7.70
N GLU A 64 15.03 3.86 6.75
CA GLU A 64 15.27 5.01 5.85
C GLU A 64 13.97 5.50 5.20
N LYS A 65 13.17 4.59 4.65
CA LYS A 65 11.89 4.88 4.01
C LYS A 65 10.89 5.60 4.93
N PHE A 66 10.95 5.31 6.22
CA PHE A 66 10.09 5.98 7.18
C PHE A 66 10.61 7.37 7.50
N VAL A 67 11.93 7.51 7.69
CA VAL A 67 12.55 8.80 8.03
C VAL A 67 12.44 9.82 6.90
N GLU A 68 12.51 9.38 5.64
CA GLU A 68 12.33 10.24 4.45
C GLU A 68 10.93 10.87 4.37
N LYS A 69 9.92 10.22 4.96
CA LYS A 69 8.53 10.73 5.01
C LYS A 69 8.27 11.69 6.18
N LEU A 70 9.21 11.79 7.14
CA LEU A 70 9.02 12.61 8.33
C LEU A 70 9.21 14.09 8.04
N ASN A 71 8.18 14.88 8.34
CA ASN A 71 8.26 16.34 8.36
C ASN A 71 8.43 16.84 9.80
N ARG A 72 9.05 18.00 9.95
CA ARG A 72 9.25 18.63 11.26
C ARG A 72 7.92 18.77 11.99
N ASN A 73 7.89 18.36 13.26
CA ASN A 73 6.72 18.28 14.15
C ASN A 73 5.76 17.12 13.91
N ASP A 74 6.02 16.23 12.98
CA ASP A 74 5.24 15.02 12.83
C ASP A 74 5.30 14.15 14.09
N ILE A 75 4.17 13.53 14.40
CA ILE A 75 4.04 12.63 15.53
C ILE A 75 3.89 11.21 15.01
N PHE A 76 4.72 10.31 15.52
CA PHE A 76 4.68 8.89 15.16
C PHE A 76 4.75 7.99 16.39
N VAL A 77 4.40 6.73 16.21
CA VAL A 77 4.42 5.71 17.26
C VAL A 77 5.68 4.86 17.12
N LEU A 78 6.40 4.67 18.20
CA LEU A 78 7.52 3.74 18.30
C LEU A 78 7.51 3.05 19.67
N GLY A 79 7.50 1.70 19.67
CA GLY A 79 7.46 0.93 20.92
C GLY A 79 6.24 1.24 21.80
N GLY A 80 5.06 1.49 21.21
CA GLY A 80 3.81 1.79 21.90
C GLY A 80 3.71 3.19 22.49
N ARG A 81 4.68 4.09 22.24
CA ARG A 81 4.66 5.49 22.69
C ARG A 81 4.72 6.45 21.51
N THR A 82 4.14 7.63 21.70
CA THR A 82 4.14 8.69 20.69
C THR A 82 5.35 9.59 20.85
N TYR A 83 5.99 9.92 19.73
CA TYR A 83 7.13 10.82 19.67
C TYR A 83 6.94 11.86 18.59
N GLN A 84 7.39 13.08 18.86
CA GLN A 84 7.39 14.17 17.90
C GLN A 84 8.76 14.27 17.24
N TYR A 85 8.78 14.22 15.91
CA TYR A 85 10.00 14.41 15.12
C TYR A 85 10.49 15.86 15.19
N VAL A 86 11.77 16.04 15.46
CA VAL A 86 12.41 17.36 15.51
C VAL A 86 13.29 17.55 14.29
N GLN A 87 14.29 16.70 14.12
CA GLN A 87 15.25 16.75 13.01
C GLN A 87 16.05 15.44 12.90
N THR A 88 16.66 15.26 11.74
CA THR A 88 17.62 14.17 11.53
C THR A 88 19.03 14.71 11.45
N GLU A 89 19.94 14.15 12.22
CA GLU A 89 21.38 14.45 12.25
C GLU A 89 22.19 13.22 11.91
N GLY A 90 22.71 13.14 10.70
CA GLY A 90 23.44 11.95 10.23
C GLY A 90 22.52 10.73 10.21
N THR A 91 22.81 9.72 11.05
CA THR A 91 21.98 8.51 11.22
C THR A 91 21.15 8.53 12.50
N ARG A 92 20.94 9.70 13.09
CA ARG A 92 20.14 9.90 14.30
C ARG A 92 18.91 10.73 14.00
N VAL A 93 17.76 10.26 14.46
CA VAL A 93 16.48 10.97 14.45
C VAL A 93 16.25 11.50 15.87
N ASN A 94 16.30 12.81 16.02
CA ASN A 94 16.04 13.49 17.28
C ASN A 94 14.54 13.67 17.44
N VAL A 95 14.00 13.25 18.58
CA VAL A 95 12.56 13.31 18.88
C VAL A 95 12.31 13.89 20.26
N LYS A 96 11.11 14.46 20.45
CA LYS A 96 10.54 14.82 21.74
C LYS A 96 9.46 13.85 22.13
N ASP A 97 9.13 13.77 23.43
CA ASP A 97 7.98 12.99 23.89
C ASP A 97 6.70 13.57 23.27
N GLY A 98 5.90 12.73 22.65
CA GLY A 98 4.65 13.11 22.01
C GLY A 98 3.50 13.37 22.99
N LEU A 99 3.70 13.09 24.31
CA LEU A 99 2.72 13.32 25.37
C LEU A 99 1.33 12.75 25.07
N GLY A 100 1.25 11.58 24.45
CA GLY A 100 -0.01 10.93 24.08
C GLY A 100 -0.82 11.63 22.97
N ARG A 101 -0.23 12.62 22.28
CA ARG A 101 -0.89 13.25 21.13
C ARG A 101 -1.12 12.25 20.02
N LYS A 102 -2.21 12.44 19.25
CA LYS A 102 -2.52 11.57 18.10
C LYS A 102 -1.40 11.61 17.09
N PRO A 103 -0.98 10.44 16.54
CA PRO A 103 -0.01 10.37 15.46
C PRO A 103 -0.48 11.15 14.24
N THR A 104 0.43 11.86 13.59
CA THR A 104 0.19 12.54 12.30
C THR A 104 0.68 11.71 11.13
N ILE A 105 1.53 10.71 11.41
CA ILE A 105 2.08 9.76 10.43
C ILE A 105 1.78 8.34 10.91
N PRO A 106 1.51 7.41 9.96
CA PRO A 106 1.19 6.03 10.29
C PRO A 106 2.31 5.38 11.09
N SER A 107 1.91 4.54 12.04
CA SER A 107 2.82 3.59 12.65
C SER A 107 3.39 2.67 11.57
N TRP A 108 4.66 2.34 11.69
CA TRP A 108 5.36 1.42 10.82
C TRP A 108 4.55 0.13 10.63
N SER A 109 4.02 -0.08 9.46
CA SER A 109 3.45 -1.35 9.03
C SER A 109 4.49 -2.05 8.17
N GLY A 110 4.84 -3.29 8.51
CA GLY A 110 5.71 -4.11 7.68
C GLY A 110 5.19 -4.15 6.25
N GLU A 111 6.08 -4.03 5.26
CA GLU A 111 5.68 -4.19 3.86
C GLU A 111 5.17 -5.61 3.67
N THR A 112 3.88 -5.76 3.36
CA THR A 112 3.36 -7.02 2.86
C THR A 112 3.89 -7.23 1.44
N LEU A 113 4.34 -8.44 1.13
CA LEU A 113 4.75 -8.78 -0.23
C LEU A 113 3.57 -8.54 -1.18
N PRO A 114 3.77 -7.85 -2.32
CA PRO A 114 2.71 -7.63 -3.28
C PRO A 114 2.28 -8.96 -3.89
N ARG A 115 0.97 -9.12 -4.08
CA ARG A 115 0.43 -10.27 -4.80
C ARG A 115 0.89 -10.23 -6.25
N SER A 116 1.33 -11.38 -6.78
CA SER A 116 1.74 -11.47 -8.20
C SER A 116 0.55 -11.23 -9.13
N PHE A 117 0.84 -10.81 -10.36
CA PHE A 117 -0.18 -10.61 -11.40
C PHE A 117 -0.94 -11.91 -11.67
N ASP A 118 -0.26 -13.04 -11.84
CA ASP A 118 -0.90 -14.33 -12.12
C ASP A 118 -1.85 -14.78 -11.01
N LEU A 119 -1.44 -14.61 -9.73
CA LEU A 119 -2.32 -14.90 -8.61
C LEU A 119 -3.52 -13.94 -8.57
N SER A 120 -3.32 -12.69 -8.95
CA SER A 120 -4.36 -11.68 -9.03
C SER A 120 -5.38 -11.99 -10.11
N GLU A 121 -4.93 -12.44 -11.28
CA GLU A 121 -5.80 -12.97 -12.35
C GLU A 121 -6.62 -14.17 -11.87
N ALA A 122 -6.00 -15.13 -11.19
CA ALA A 122 -6.70 -16.29 -10.64
C ALA A 122 -7.76 -15.91 -9.59
N VAL A 123 -7.51 -14.89 -8.76
CA VAL A 123 -8.52 -14.34 -7.84
C VAL A 123 -9.65 -13.66 -8.61
N GLY A 124 -9.35 -12.95 -9.67
CA GLY A 124 -10.34 -12.34 -10.56
C GLY A 124 -11.21 -13.38 -11.26
N GLU A 125 -10.62 -14.47 -11.79
CA GLU A 125 -11.36 -15.60 -12.37
C GLU A 125 -12.25 -16.30 -11.34
N PHE A 126 -11.75 -16.50 -10.12
CA PHE A 126 -12.53 -17.04 -9.02
C PHE A 126 -13.79 -16.20 -8.75
N ARG A 127 -13.66 -14.88 -8.71
CA ARG A 127 -14.80 -13.96 -8.55
C ARG A 127 -15.81 -14.07 -9.71
N GLU A 128 -15.32 -14.20 -10.93
CA GLU A 128 -16.18 -14.38 -12.11
C GLU A 128 -16.96 -15.71 -12.05
N ILE A 129 -16.28 -16.82 -11.76
CA ILE A 129 -16.94 -18.15 -11.62
C ILE A 129 -18.03 -18.12 -10.56
N ILE A 130 -17.79 -17.51 -9.40
CA ILE A 130 -18.82 -17.41 -8.36
C ILE A 130 -19.95 -16.50 -8.80
N SER A 131 -19.64 -15.36 -9.44
CA SER A 131 -20.66 -14.45 -9.96
C SER A 131 -21.61 -15.13 -10.94
N GLU A 132 -21.09 -15.95 -11.86
CA GLU A 132 -21.88 -16.77 -12.79
C GLU A 132 -22.76 -17.77 -12.05
N LYS A 133 -22.20 -18.51 -11.08
CA LYS A 133 -22.96 -19.49 -10.30
C LYS A 133 -24.10 -18.86 -9.49
N ILE A 134 -23.85 -17.72 -8.86
CA ILE A 134 -24.89 -16.95 -8.15
C ILE A 134 -25.99 -16.46 -9.13
N ASN A 135 -25.67 -16.21 -10.40
CA ASN A 135 -26.65 -15.79 -11.40
C ASN A 135 -27.54 -16.92 -11.91
N ILE A 136 -26.98 -18.12 -12.02
CA ILE A 136 -27.68 -19.31 -12.55
C ILE A 136 -28.72 -19.83 -11.54
N LEU A 137 -28.40 -19.75 -10.23
CA LEU A 137 -29.18 -20.35 -9.16
C LEU A 137 -30.15 -19.31 -8.52
N LYS A 138 -30.96 -18.64 -9.29
CA LYS A 138 -31.80 -17.51 -8.86
C LYS A 138 -33.05 -17.83 -8.05
N ASP A 139 -33.54 -19.09 -8.06
CA ASP A 139 -34.93 -19.38 -7.69
C ASP A 139 -35.16 -19.64 -6.19
N ASP A 140 -34.11 -20.01 -5.40
CA ASP A 140 -34.19 -20.10 -3.94
C ASP A 140 -32.82 -19.73 -3.31
N VAL A 141 -32.78 -18.66 -2.54
CA VAL A 141 -31.51 -18.09 -2.04
C VAL A 141 -30.87 -19.01 -1.00
N GLU A 142 -31.64 -19.57 -0.05
CA GLU A 142 -31.09 -20.41 1.03
C GLU A 142 -30.58 -21.75 0.52
N GLU A 143 -31.35 -22.45 -0.29
CA GLU A 143 -30.91 -23.73 -0.91
C GLU A 143 -29.73 -23.53 -1.87
N THR A 144 -29.65 -22.37 -2.48
CA THR A 144 -28.56 -21.99 -3.37
C THR A 144 -27.26 -21.72 -2.60
N ASP A 145 -27.35 -21.10 -1.42
CA ASP A 145 -26.18 -20.80 -0.59
C ASP A 145 -25.57 -22.06 -0.04
N ASP A 146 -26.36 -22.99 0.47
CA ASP A 146 -25.87 -24.28 0.95
C ASP A 146 -25.18 -25.11 -0.15
N LYS A 147 -25.69 -25.07 -1.37
CA LYS A 147 -25.07 -25.75 -2.53
C LYS A 147 -23.75 -25.09 -2.92
N LEU A 148 -23.69 -23.76 -2.90
CA LEU A 148 -22.47 -23.01 -3.23
C LEU A 148 -21.40 -23.14 -2.13
N GLU A 149 -21.77 -23.09 -0.87
CA GLU A 149 -20.88 -23.31 0.27
C GLU A 149 -20.26 -24.70 0.21
N LYS A 150 -21.07 -25.73 -0.04
CA LYS A 150 -20.59 -27.11 -0.21
C LYS A 150 -19.64 -27.22 -1.40
N TRP A 151 -20.00 -26.64 -2.56
CA TRP A 151 -19.15 -26.64 -3.75
C TRP A 151 -17.81 -25.94 -3.50
N LEU A 152 -17.81 -24.78 -2.79
CA LEU A 152 -16.58 -24.06 -2.41
C LEU A 152 -15.72 -24.90 -1.49
N SER A 153 -16.32 -25.51 -0.47
CA SER A 153 -15.60 -26.34 0.49
C SER A 153 -14.95 -27.55 -0.18
N GLU A 154 -15.65 -28.23 -1.08
CA GLU A 154 -15.14 -29.40 -1.81
C GLU A 154 -14.05 -28.99 -2.83
N LYS A 155 -14.30 -27.98 -3.65
CA LYS A 155 -13.39 -27.59 -4.75
C LYS A 155 -12.11 -26.94 -4.25
N TYR A 156 -12.22 -26.06 -3.25
CA TYR A 156 -11.07 -25.27 -2.75
C TYR A 156 -10.56 -25.75 -1.40
N ARG A 157 -11.12 -26.85 -0.87
CA ARG A 157 -10.76 -27.44 0.43
C ARG A 157 -10.86 -26.42 1.58
N LEU A 158 -11.92 -25.62 1.55
CA LEU A 158 -12.22 -24.64 2.59
C LEU A 158 -13.05 -25.28 3.70
N ASP A 159 -12.89 -24.79 4.93
CA ASP A 159 -13.88 -25.07 5.97
C ASP A 159 -15.19 -24.34 5.66
N PHE A 160 -16.28 -24.83 6.26
CA PHE A 160 -17.62 -24.32 6.00
C PHE A 160 -17.78 -22.84 6.38
N GLY A 161 -17.17 -22.40 7.49
CA GLY A 161 -17.21 -21.02 7.95
C GLY A 161 -16.52 -20.06 6.97
N SER A 162 -15.37 -20.46 6.43
CA SER A 162 -14.64 -19.70 5.40
C SER A 162 -15.44 -19.58 4.11
N ALA A 163 -16.04 -20.70 3.63
CA ALA A 163 -16.87 -20.69 2.44
C ALA A 163 -18.07 -19.74 2.59
N LYS A 164 -18.76 -19.81 3.72
CA LYS A 164 -19.89 -18.92 4.06
C LYS A 164 -19.48 -17.45 4.07
N THR A 165 -18.36 -17.12 4.72
CA THR A 165 -17.86 -15.74 4.81
C THR A 165 -17.53 -15.17 3.42
N ILE A 166 -16.88 -15.97 2.56
CA ILE A 166 -16.57 -15.55 1.18
C ILE A 166 -17.85 -15.27 0.41
N LEU A 167 -18.84 -16.17 0.47
CA LEU A 167 -20.11 -16.00 -0.25
C LEU A 167 -20.89 -14.79 0.25
N SER A 168 -20.98 -14.59 1.57
CA SER A 168 -21.64 -13.42 2.16
C SER A 168 -21.01 -12.11 1.62
N HIS A 169 -19.69 -12.00 1.65
CA HIS A 169 -18.99 -10.81 1.16
C HIS A 169 -19.23 -10.56 -0.34
N LEU A 170 -19.21 -11.60 -1.16
CA LEU A 170 -19.47 -11.48 -2.60
C LEU A 170 -20.94 -11.12 -2.90
N ARG A 171 -21.89 -11.62 -2.10
CA ARG A 171 -23.31 -11.28 -2.22
C ARG A 171 -23.57 -9.82 -1.84
N GLU A 172 -23.03 -9.36 -0.73
CA GLU A 172 -23.13 -7.95 -0.32
C GLU A 172 -22.62 -7.00 -1.41
N GLN A 173 -21.48 -7.34 -2.02
CA GLN A 173 -20.95 -6.58 -3.14
C GLN A 173 -21.91 -6.56 -4.34
N LYS A 174 -22.46 -7.74 -4.69
CA LYS A 174 -23.40 -7.88 -5.81
C LYS A 174 -24.71 -7.14 -5.59
N GLU A 175 -25.24 -7.16 -4.37
CA GLU A 175 -26.48 -6.42 -4.02
C GLU A 175 -26.33 -4.93 -4.23
N LEU A 176 -25.21 -4.37 -3.85
CA LEU A 176 -24.94 -2.94 -3.98
C LEU A 176 -24.63 -2.50 -5.42
N CYS A 177 -23.90 -3.30 -6.18
CA CYS A 177 -23.40 -2.94 -7.51
C CYS A 177 -24.12 -3.65 -8.65
N LYS A 178 -24.97 -4.67 -8.36
CA LYS A 178 -25.62 -5.58 -9.31
C LYS A 178 -24.66 -6.54 -10.03
N PHE A 179 -23.36 -6.46 -9.75
CA PHE A 179 -22.31 -7.35 -10.24
C PHE A 179 -21.17 -7.46 -9.24
N ILE A 180 -20.28 -8.39 -9.48
CA ILE A 180 -19.05 -8.56 -8.68
C ILE A 180 -17.87 -8.13 -9.56
N PRO A 181 -17.07 -7.15 -9.14
CA PRO A 181 -15.83 -6.79 -9.85
C PRO A 181 -14.88 -7.99 -9.92
N SER A 182 -14.39 -8.26 -11.13
CA SER A 182 -13.55 -9.40 -11.46
C SER A 182 -12.39 -8.95 -12.36
N ASN A 183 -11.60 -9.88 -12.88
CA ASN A 183 -10.60 -9.56 -13.89
C ASN A 183 -11.22 -9.16 -15.25
N LYS A 184 -12.44 -9.60 -15.56
CA LYS A 184 -13.17 -9.25 -16.79
C LYS A 184 -14.08 -8.05 -16.65
N LYS A 185 -14.59 -7.80 -15.44
CA LYS A 185 -15.54 -6.71 -15.15
C LYS A 185 -14.92 -5.78 -14.12
N LEU A 186 -14.33 -4.72 -14.60
CA LEU A 186 -13.70 -3.68 -13.79
C LEU A 186 -14.74 -2.63 -13.38
N MET A 187 -14.46 -1.88 -12.32
CA MET A 187 -15.36 -0.83 -11.85
C MET A 187 -14.61 0.44 -11.46
N LEU A 188 -15.12 1.57 -11.90
CA LEU A 188 -14.82 2.89 -11.35
C LEU A 188 -15.94 3.26 -10.38
N GLU A 189 -15.60 3.48 -9.12
CA GLU A 189 -16.55 3.86 -8.07
C GLU A 189 -16.28 5.27 -7.59
N GLY A 190 -17.24 6.16 -7.73
CA GLY A 190 -17.22 7.49 -7.12
C GLY A 190 -17.49 7.38 -5.61
N TYR A 191 -16.60 7.92 -4.81
CA TYR A 191 -16.72 7.93 -3.35
C TYR A 191 -16.53 9.35 -2.79
N ILE A 192 -17.36 9.71 -1.81
CA ILE A 192 -17.23 10.96 -1.06
C ILE A 192 -16.81 10.61 0.35
N ASP A 193 -15.63 11.05 0.76
CA ASP A 193 -15.09 10.74 2.08
C ASP A 193 -15.70 11.59 3.20
N ASN A 194 -15.37 11.28 4.45
CA ASN A 194 -15.87 11.98 5.64
C ASN A 194 -15.46 13.46 5.72
N ARG A 195 -14.51 13.90 4.87
CA ARG A 195 -14.07 15.29 4.73
C ARG A 195 -14.67 15.96 3.51
N ASN A 196 -15.70 15.36 2.91
CA ASN A 196 -16.36 15.80 1.69
C ASN A 196 -15.43 15.91 0.47
N ARG A 197 -14.33 15.15 0.45
CA ARG A 197 -13.43 15.06 -0.70
C ARG A 197 -13.97 14.05 -1.69
N LYS A 198 -13.83 14.35 -2.98
CA LYS A 198 -14.20 13.43 -4.06
C LYS A 198 -13.06 12.45 -4.30
N CYS A 199 -13.38 11.18 -4.29
CA CYS A 199 -12.45 10.10 -4.56
C CYS A 199 -13.00 9.23 -5.68
N ILE A 200 -12.13 8.68 -6.50
CA ILE A 200 -12.48 7.62 -7.46
C ILE A 200 -11.69 6.38 -7.09
N ILE A 201 -12.41 5.29 -6.89
CA ILE A 201 -11.85 3.99 -6.57
C ILE A 201 -11.87 3.13 -7.82
N PHE A 202 -10.71 2.65 -8.20
CA PHE A 202 -10.50 1.73 -9.31
C PHE A 202 -10.44 0.32 -8.74
N HIS A 203 -11.49 -0.46 -8.94
CA HIS A 203 -11.51 -1.88 -8.58
C HIS A 203 -10.80 -2.70 -9.64
N PHE A 204 -9.47 -2.70 -9.54
CA PHE A 204 -8.54 -3.33 -10.48
C PHE A 204 -7.73 -4.40 -9.72
N PRO A 205 -8.21 -5.65 -9.69
CA PRO A 205 -7.65 -6.71 -8.85
C PRO A 205 -6.39 -7.35 -9.49
N PHE A 206 -5.42 -6.54 -9.93
CA PHE A 206 -4.25 -6.99 -10.69
C PHE A 206 -2.94 -7.03 -9.90
N GLY A 207 -3.02 -6.81 -8.59
CA GLY A 207 -1.85 -6.75 -7.72
C GLY A 207 -1.25 -5.35 -7.61
N ARG A 208 -0.60 -5.11 -6.48
CA ARG A 208 -0.10 -3.79 -6.10
C ARG A 208 0.84 -3.17 -7.14
N ARG A 209 1.75 -3.96 -7.72
CA ARG A 209 2.75 -3.46 -8.69
C ARG A 209 2.12 -2.93 -9.98
N VAL A 210 1.06 -3.58 -10.47
CA VAL A 210 0.27 -3.12 -11.62
C VAL A 210 -0.50 -1.87 -11.24
N ASN A 211 -1.15 -1.89 -10.08
CA ASN A 211 -1.92 -0.77 -9.56
C ASN A 211 -1.05 0.47 -9.29
N GLU A 212 0.21 0.30 -8.87
CA GLU A 212 1.18 1.41 -8.75
C GLU A 212 1.45 2.07 -10.10
N ALA A 213 1.71 1.30 -11.15
CA ALA A 213 1.96 1.86 -12.48
C ALA A 213 0.76 2.68 -12.99
N MET A 214 -0.44 2.12 -12.88
CA MET A 214 -1.67 2.79 -13.33
C MET A 214 -2.02 4.01 -12.48
N SER A 215 -1.97 3.88 -11.15
CA SER A 215 -2.34 4.98 -10.26
C SER A 215 -1.42 6.19 -10.40
N HIS A 216 -0.12 5.98 -10.58
CA HIS A 216 0.83 7.05 -10.86
C HIS A 216 0.57 7.74 -12.20
N ALA A 217 0.24 6.98 -13.24
CA ALA A 217 -0.07 7.54 -14.54
C ALA A 217 -1.37 8.38 -14.51
N PHE A 218 -2.44 7.81 -13.96
CA PHE A 218 -3.73 8.48 -13.93
C PHE A 218 -3.72 9.67 -12.97
N ALA A 219 -3.06 9.58 -11.82
CA ALA A 219 -2.87 10.72 -10.93
C ALA A 219 -2.10 11.86 -11.61
N TYR A 220 -1.10 11.54 -12.42
CA TYR A 220 -0.33 12.53 -13.16
C TYR A 220 -1.20 13.25 -14.23
N GLU A 221 -1.98 12.51 -15.04
CA GLU A 221 -2.86 13.12 -16.06
C GLU A 221 -3.98 13.94 -15.40
N LEU A 222 -4.61 13.43 -14.33
CA LEU A 222 -5.60 14.18 -13.56
C LEU A 222 -5.00 15.41 -12.90
N GLY A 223 -3.80 15.29 -12.32
CA GLY A 223 -3.09 16.40 -11.69
C GLY A 223 -2.79 17.53 -12.68
N ARG A 224 -2.40 17.17 -13.91
CA ARG A 224 -2.22 18.14 -15.00
C ARG A 224 -3.54 18.82 -15.40
N LYS A 225 -4.62 18.05 -15.53
CA LYS A 225 -5.95 18.56 -15.90
C LYS A 225 -6.53 19.47 -14.81
N MET A 226 -6.28 19.16 -13.55
CA MET A 226 -6.79 19.90 -12.40
C MET A 226 -5.85 20.98 -11.87
N GLU A 227 -4.62 21.04 -12.38
CA GLU A 227 -3.54 21.90 -11.86
C GLU A 227 -3.34 21.76 -10.34
N SER A 228 -3.44 20.53 -9.85
CA SER A 228 -3.42 20.21 -8.43
C SER A 228 -2.84 18.83 -8.13
N ASN A 229 -2.40 18.63 -6.91
CA ASN A 229 -1.92 17.33 -6.45
C ASN A 229 -3.08 16.36 -6.25
N ILE A 230 -2.92 15.14 -6.74
CA ILE A 230 -3.86 14.03 -6.57
C ILE A 230 -3.29 13.07 -5.52
N GLY A 231 -4.08 12.78 -4.49
CA GLY A 231 -3.72 11.77 -3.51
C GLY A 231 -3.88 10.36 -4.08
N VAL A 232 -2.92 9.48 -3.82
CA VAL A 232 -2.95 8.07 -4.26
C VAL A 232 -2.92 7.16 -3.05
N THR A 233 -3.86 6.23 -3.00
CA THR A 233 -3.89 5.12 -2.05
C THR A 233 -4.14 3.83 -2.81
N LEU A 234 -3.44 2.75 -2.48
CA LEU A 234 -3.54 1.51 -3.24
C LEU A 234 -3.32 0.26 -2.39
N ASN A 235 -3.85 -0.85 -2.88
CA ASN A 235 -3.59 -2.20 -2.41
C ASN A 235 -3.56 -3.18 -3.60
N ASP A 236 -3.57 -4.49 -3.35
CA ASP A 236 -3.53 -5.50 -4.41
C ASP A 236 -4.82 -5.58 -5.25
N ASP A 237 -5.96 -5.15 -4.70
CA ASP A 237 -7.28 -5.30 -5.33
C ASP A 237 -7.82 -4.00 -5.95
N ALA A 238 -7.29 -2.85 -5.53
CA ALA A 238 -7.81 -1.54 -5.93
C ALA A 238 -6.80 -0.43 -5.70
N PHE A 239 -7.05 0.72 -6.34
CA PHE A 239 -6.43 1.98 -5.94
C PHE A 239 -7.46 3.11 -5.93
N MET A 240 -7.22 4.12 -5.13
CA MET A 240 -8.09 5.26 -4.94
C MET A 240 -7.33 6.55 -5.23
N LEU A 241 -7.92 7.40 -6.05
CA LEU A 241 -7.43 8.74 -6.33
C LEU A 241 -8.30 9.76 -5.59
N THR A 242 -7.67 10.57 -4.74
CA THR A 242 -8.34 11.62 -3.97
C THR A 242 -8.09 12.97 -4.62
N MET A 243 -9.16 13.66 -4.99
CA MET A 243 -9.13 14.88 -5.78
C MET A 243 -9.56 16.11 -4.97
N PRO A 244 -9.01 17.30 -5.25
CA PRO A 244 -9.38 18.54 -4.57
C PRO A 244 -10.77 19.07 -4.99
N ARG A 245 -11.23 18.70 -6.18
CA ARG A 245 -12.55 19.06 -6.74
C ARG A 245 -13.16 17.87 -7.48
N SER A 246 -14.47 17.90 -7.69
CA SER A 246 -15.18 16.86 -8.45
C SER A 246 -14.78 16.87 -9.93
N ILE A 247 -14.80 15.67 -10.50
CA ILE A 247 -14.71 15.40 -11.93
C ILE A 247 -15.81 14.41 -12.28
N GLU A 248 -16.34 14.47 -13.49
CA GLU A 248 -17.23 13.42 -13.99
C GLU A 248 -16.43 12.12 -14.20
N ILE A 249 -17.01 10.98 -13.81
CA ILE A 249 -16.28 9.70 -13.84
C ILE A 249 -16.01 9.27 -15.29
N GLU A 250 -16.88 9.66 -16.22
CA GLU A 250 -16.71 9.45 -17.65
C GLU A 250 -15.45 10.12 -18.20
N GLU A 251 -15.10 11.29 -17.69
CA GLU A 251 -13.83 11.96 -18.06
C GLU A 251 -12.59 11.16 -17.60
N VAL A 252 -12.73 10.39 -16.52
CA VAL A 252 -11.66 9.50 -16.05
C VAL A 252 -11.57 8.27 -16.94
N GLU A 253 -12.69 7.74 -17.41
CA GLU A 253 -12.70 6.66 -18.41
C GLU A 253 -11.95 7.07 -19.68
N ASP A 254 -12.17 8.29 -20.17
CA ASP A 254 -11.45 8.85 -21.30
C ASP A 254 -9.94 8.94 -21.05
N ILE A 255 -9.55 9.31 -19.84
CA ILE A 255 -8.11 9.34 -19.45
C ILE A 255 -7.52 7.93 -19.49
N ILE A 256 -8.23 6.92 -18.97
CA ILE A 256 -7.79 5.52 -18.98
C ILE A 256 -7.53 5.07 -20.42
N LYS A 257 -8.50 5.28 -21.31
CA LYS A 257 -8.46 4.84 -22.70
C LYS A 257 -7.37 5.52 -23.53
N ASN A 258 -7.12 6.80 -23.28
CA ASN A 258 -6.18 7.60 -24.07
C ASN A 258 -4.77 7.71 -23.45
N CYS A 259 -4.54 7.15 -22.27
CA CYS A 259 -3.27 7.28 -21.55
C CYS A 259 -2.14 6.51 -22.26
N LYS A 260 -1.11 7.23 -22.68
CA LYS A 260 0.15 6.63 -23.13
C LYS A 260 0.98 6.18 -21.92
N LEU A 261 0.56 5.06 -21.31
CA LEU A 261 0.98 4.63 -19.98
C LEU A 261 2.49 4.71 -19.76
N LYS A 262 3.30 4.13 -20.66
CA LYS A 262 4.78 4.13 -20.56
C LYS A 262 5.36 5.55 -20.46
N THR A 263 4.90 6.45 -21.31
CA THR A 263 5.39 7.83 -21.35
C THR A 263 4.93 8.61 -20.13
N THR A 264 3.67 8.40 -19.73
CA THR A 264 3.06 9.08 -18.60
C THR A 264 3.67 8.61 -17.28
N VAL A 265 3.89 7.30 -17.07
CA VAL A 265 4.60 6.78 -15.90
C VAL A 265 6.01 7.36 -15.81
N ARG A 266 6.77 7.35 -16.92
CA ARG A 266 8.11 7.95 -16.93
C ARG A 266 8.10 9.42 -16.49
N ARG A 267 7.10 10.19 -16.90
CA ARG A 267 6.94 11.59 -16.48
C ARG A 267 6.49 11.74 -15.03
N SER A 268 5.59 10.89 -14.58
CA SER A 268 5.03 10.95 -13.22
C SER A 268 6.06 10.64 -12.14
N ILE A 269 6.99 9.71 -12.40
CA ILE A 269 8.02 9.32 -11.43
C ILE A 269 9.22 10.27 -11.42
N ASN A 270 9.39 11.09 -12.44
CA ASN A 270 10.48 12.05 -12.50
C ASN A 270 10.40 13.05 -11.32
N LYS A 271 11.50 13.30 -10.64
CA LYS A 271 11.60 14.17 -9.45
C LYS A 271 10.86 13.68 -8.20
N THR A 272 10.48 12.39 -8.14
CA THR A 272 9.92 11.77 -6.94
C THR A 272 11.02 11.24 -6.02
N GLU A 273 10.69 11.09 -4.72
CA GLU A 273 11.58 10.41 -3.75
C GLU A 273 11.95 8.99 -4.20
N LEU A 274 10.97 8.25 -4.76
CA LEU A 274 11.20 6.92 -5.32
C LEU A 274 12.29 6.96 -6.40
N PHE A 275 12.24 7.95 -7.29
CA PHE A 275 13.25 8.12 -8.34
C PHE A 275 14.63 8.44 -7.76
N ALA A 276 14.71 9.37 -6.82
CA ALA A 276 15.96 9.77 -6.17
C ALA A 276 16.61 8.58 -5.42
N GLN A 277 15.81 7.80 -4.71
CA GLN A 277 16.27 6.60 -4.00
C GLN A 277 16.80 5.54 -4.97
N ARG A 278 16.03 5.22 -6.02
CA ARG A 278 16.46 4.22 -7.03
C ARG A 278 17.70 4.67 -7.78
N PHE A 279 17.76 5.93 -8.17
CA PHE A 279 18.94 6.48 -8.82
C PHE A 279 20.17 6.37 -7.92
N ARG A 280 20.06 6.65 -6.63
CA ARG A 280 21.16 6.44 -5.67
C ARG A 280 21.62 4.98 -5.65
N HIS A 281 20.69 4.01 -5.66
CA HIS A 281 21.04 2.60 -5.70
C HIS A 281 21.77 2.22 -7.01
N CYS A 282 21.30 2.68 -8.15
CA CYS A 282 21.97 2.51 -9.45
C CYS A 282 23.34 3.18 -9.47
N ALA A 283 23.45 4.40 -8.95
CA ALA A 283 24.68 5.15 -8.85
C ALA A 283 25.71 4.49 -7.91
N ASN A 284 25.25 3.87 -6.83
CA ASN A 284 26.12 3.11 -5.93
C ASN A 284 26.67 1.84 -6.62
N ARG A 285 25.82 1.09 -7.33
CA ARG A 285 26.25 -0.13 -8.04
C ARG A 285 27.18 0.16 -9.21
N SER A 286 27.06 1.32 -9.82
CA SER A 286 27.95 1.79 -10.87
C SER A 286 29.20 2.50 -10.37
N PHE A 287 29.40 2.57 -9.05
CA PHE A 287 30.49 3.31 -8.43
C PHE A 287 30.52 4.81 -8.75
N MET A 288 29.42 5.36 -9.15
CA MET A 288 29.25 6.79 -9.39
C MET A 288 29.14 7.55 -8.06
N VAL A 289 28.38 6.97 -7.12
CA VAL A 289 28.35 7.35 -5.72
C VAL A 289 28.96 6.23 -4.91
N LEU A 290 29.97 6.54 -4.11
CA LEU A 290 30.67 5.53 -3.31
C LEU A 290 30.05 5.41 -1.93
N LYS A 291 29.94 4.18 -1.44
CA LYS A 291 29.54 3.89 -0.04
C LYS A 291 30.74 4.01 0.91
N ASN A 292 31.92 3.61 0.41
CA ASN A 292 33.17 3.63 1.18
C ASN A 292 34.27 4.30 0.37
N TYR A 293 35.09 5.13 1.04
CA TYR A 293 36.25 5.77 0.44
C TYR A 293 37.41 5.81 1.42
N LYS A 294 38.60 5.35 1.02
CA LYS A 294 39.82 5.31 1.84
C LYS A 294 39.59 4.67 3.24
N GLY A 295 38.86 3.57 3.32
CA GLY A 295 38.59 2.84 4.55
C GLY A 295 37.55 3.48 5.48
N ARG A 296 36.87 4.53 5.03
CA ARG A 296 35.79 5.22 5.78
C ARG A 296 34.48 5.07 5.06
N GLU A 297 33.41 4.78 5.81
CA GLU A 297 32.05 4.78 5.30
C GLU A 297 31.57 6.22 5.04
N ILE A 298 30.93 6.43 3.90
CA ILE A 298 30.30 7.70 3.54
C ILE A 298 28.87 7.67 4.06
N SER A 299 28.56 8.60 4.96
CA SER A 299 27.21 8.70 5.55
C SER A 299 26.12 8.91 4.48
N LEU A 300 24.94 8.38 4.74
CA LEU A 300 23.80 8.46 3.81
C LEU A 300 23.46 9.89 3.40
N PRO A 301 23.38 10.90 4.29
CA PRO A 301 23.11 12.26 3.88
C PRO A 301 24.13 12.81 2.87
N ARG A 302 25.39 12.40 2.98
CA ARG A 302 26.41 12.76 1.98
C ARG A 302 26.20 12.04 0.65
N GLN A 303 25.77 10.78 0.69
CA GLN A 303 25.41 10.05 -0.53
C GLN A 303 24.18 10.67 -1.21
N GLN A 304 23.16 11.07 -0.44
CA GLN A 304 21.96 11.75 -0.93
C GLN A 304 22.30 13.10 -1.56
N LEU A 305 23.04 13.94 -0.84
CA LEU A 305 23.50 15.22 -1.37
C LEU A 305 24.28 15.05 -2.67
N ARG A 306 25.17 14.07 -2.72
CA ARG A 306 25.94 13.74 -3.90
C ARG A 306 25.03 13.28 -5.06
N THR A 307 24.07 12.45 -4.76
CA THR A 307 23.09 11.97 -5.72
C THR A 307 22.27 13.12 -6.32
N SER A 308 21.81 14.05 -5.49
CA SER A 308 21.07 15.24 -5.96
C SER A 308 21.90 16.12 -6.88
N GLN A 309 23.16 16.38 -6.54
CA GLN A 309 24.09 17.14 -7.39
C GLN A 309 24.32 16.46 -8.74
N ILE A 310 24.42 15.12 -8.75
CA ILE A 310 24.59 14.34 -9.98
C ILE A 310 23.32 14.39 -10.83
N LEU A 311 22.15 14.24 -10.22
CA LEU A 311 20.86 14.34 -10.93
C LEU A 311 20.68 15.72 -11.56
N GLU A 312 21.06 16.78 -10.87
CA GLU A 312 21.02 18.14 -11.40
C GLU A 312 21.92 18.29 -12.62
N ALA A 313 23.16 17.79 -12.56
CA ALA A 313 24.07 17.80 -13.70
C ALA A 313 23.58 16.95 -14.88
N LEU A 314 22.82 15.89 -14.62
CA LEU A 314 22.27 14.99 -15.65
C LEU A 314 21.01 15.54 -16.32
N ASN A 315 20.33 16.54 -15.75
CA ASN A 315 19.14 17.15 -16.35
C ASN A 315 19.38 17.72 -17.75
N GLU A 316 20.63 18.05 -18.07
CA GLU A 316 21.04 18.57 -19.38
C GLU A 316 21.49 17.49 -20.37
N ILE A 317 21.47 16.22 -19.96
CA ILE A 317 21.93 15.08 -20.75
C ILE A 317 20.74 14.24 -21.19
N GLU A 318 20.49 14.14 -22.49
CA GLU A 318 19.33 13.45 -23.04
C GLU A 318 19.29 11.95 -22.74
N SER A 319 20.44 11.28 -22.72
CA SER A 319 20.54 9.83 -22.46
C SER A 319 21.76 9.54 -21.60
N PHE A 320 21.52 8.89 -20.48
CA PHE A 320 22.58 8.47 -19.58
C PHE A 320 22.25 7.06 -19.01
N PRO A 321 23.12 6.06 -19.19
CA PRO A 321 22.79 4.66 -18.91
C PRO A 321 22.24 4.39 -17.51
N ILE A 322 22.72 5.14 -16.50
CA ILE A 322 22.25 4.97 -15.11
C ILE A 322 20.85 5.57 -14.90
N LEU A 323 20.50 6.65 -15.61
CA LEU A 323 19.14 7.17 -15.63
C LEU A 323 18.19 6.17 -16.30
N ASP A 324 18.58 5.63 -17.44
CA ASP A 324 17.77 4.65 -18.16
C ASP A 324 17.56 3.38 -17.33
N GLU A 325 18.60 2.91 -16.64
CA GLU A 325 18.50 1.79 -15.72
C GLU A 325 17.61 2.12 -14.51
N THR A 326 17.68 3.34 -13.98
CA THR A 326 16.81 3.79 -12.90
C THR A 326 15.33 3.74 -13.33
N TYR A 327 15.01 4.27 -14.50
CA TYR A 327 13.67 4.17 -15.06
C TYR A 327 13.26 2.71 -15.28
N ARG A 328 14.15 1.88 -15.84
CA ARG A 328 13.88 0.46 -16.04
C ARG A 328 13.52 -0.24 -14.73
N GLU A 329 14.33 -0.07 -13.69
CA GLU A 329 14.07 -0.69 -12.39
C GLU A 329 12.76 -0.23 -11.76
N ILE A 330 12.42 1.05 -11.88
CA ILE A 330 11.14 1.53 -11.33
C ILE A 330 9.98 0.96 -12.14
N MET A 331 10.03 1.08 -13.45
CA MET A 331 8.90 0.76 -14.33
C MET A 331 8.63 -0.74 -14.46
N TYR A 332 9.65 -1.59 -14.32
CA TYR A 332 9.53 -3.03 -14.58
C TYR A 332 9.83 -3.91 -13.35
N ASP A 333 10.68 -3.46 -12.41
CA ASP A 333 11.02 -4.24 -11.22
C ASP A 333 10.19 -3.79 -9.99
N ALA A 334 10.01 -2.48 -9.77
CA ALA A 334 9.16 -1.98 -8.68
C ALA A 334 7.69 -1.97 -9.10
N PHE A 335 7.38 -1.41 -10.26
CA PHE A 335 6.08 -1.48 -10.92
C PHE A 335 6.03 -2.70 -11.85
N ASP A 336 4.84 -3.00 -12.35
CA ASP A 336 4.64 -3.97 -13.42
C ASP A 336 3.98 -3.29 -14.62
N LEU A 337 4.78 -2.47 -15.31
CA LEU A 337 4.30 -1.69 -16.45
C LEU A 337 3.84 -2.56 -17.60
N THR A 338 4.46 -3.74 -17.81
CA THR A 338 4.11 -4.65 -18.90
C THR A 338 2.67 -5.13 -18.76
N ASN A 339 2.31 -5.65 -17.59
CA ASN A 339 0.94 -6.10 -17.35
C ASN A 339 -0.04 -4.93 -17.25
N ALA A 340 0.39 -3.77 -16.72
CA ALA A 340 -0.45 -2.56 -16.72
C ALA A 340 -0.81 -2.10 -18.14
N GLN A 341 0.13 -2.12 -19.10
CA GLN A 341 -0.13 -1.81 -20.50
C GLN A 341 -1.09 -2.82 -21.13
N LYS A 342 -0.86 -4.11 -20.91
CA LYS A 342 -1.75 -5.18 -21.36
C LYS A 342 -3.20 -4.95 -20.91
N ILE A 343 -3.43 -4.62 -19.63
CA ILE A 343 -4.77 -4.36 -19.11
C ILE A 343 -5.44 -3.17 -19.81
N ILE A 344 -4.70 -2.08 -20.07
CA ILE A 344 -5.25 -0.92 -20.80
C ILE A 344 -5.60 -1.29 -22.25
N GLU A 345 -4.77 -2.06 -22.91
CA GLU A 345 -5.04 -2.58 -24.26
C GLU A 345 -6.31 -3.44 -24.26
N GLU A 346 -6.44 -4.40 -23.33
CA GLU A 346 -7.63 -5.26 -23.20
C GLU A 346 -8.91 -4.49 -22.86
N ILE A 347 -8.81 -3.37 -22.11
CA ILE A 347 -9.94 -2.45 -21.89
C ILE A 347 -10.32 -1.75 -23.19
N ASN A 348 -9.36 -1.27 -23.96
CA ASN A 348 -9.60 -0.56 -25.22
C ASN A 348 -10.18 -1.47 -26.31
N ASP A 349 -9.73 -2.73 -26.33
CA ASP A 349 -10.22 -3.75 -27.26
C ASP A 349 -11.58 -4.35 -26.86
N GLY A 350 -12.09 -3.99 -25.67
CA GLY A 350 -13.37 -4.46 -25.14
C GLY A 350 -13.33 -5.87 -24.57
N GLU A 351 -12.14 -6.46 -24.39
CA GLU A 351 -11.96 -7.76 -23.74
C GLU A 351 -12.27 -7.69 -22.23
N ARG A 352 -12.08 -6.50 -21.63
CA ARG A 352 -12.46 -6.20 -20.24
C ARG A 352 -13.50 -5.08 -20.21
N GLU A 353 -14.61 -5.34 -19.59
CA GLU A 353 -15.70 -4.39 -19.42
C GLU A 353 -15.38 -3.40 -18.29
N LEU A 354 -15.48 -2.10 -18.53
CA LEU A 354 -15.34 -1.06 -17.50
C LEU A 354 -16.73 -0.53 -17.16
N ARG A 355 -17.12 -0.64 -15.89
CA ARG A 355 -18.40 -0.16 -15.37
C ARG A 355 -18.21 1.03 -14.45
N ILE A 356 -19.13 1.96 -14.51
CA ILE A 356 -19.13 3.17 -13.68
C ILE A 356 -20.21 3.06 -12.61
N ARG A 357 -19.86 3.48 -11.40
CA ARG A 357 -20.77 3.74 -10.30
C ARG A 357 -20.60 5.16 -9.82
N ASP A 358 -21.69 5.92 -9.86
CA ASP A 358 -21.74 7.32 -9.46
C ASP A 358 -21.28 7.59 -8.03
N TYR A 359 -20.99 8.85 -7.73
CA TYR A 359 -20.54 9.29 -6.42
C TYR A 359 -21.54 8.95 -5.32
N SER A 360 -21.06 8.31 -4.28
CA SER A 360 -21.83 7.92 -3.11
C SER A 360 -21.01 8.13 -1.83
N ILE A 361 -21.67 8.51 -0.75
CA ILE A 361 -21.08 8.54 0.59
C ILE A 361 -20.84 7.11 1.12
N LYS A 362 -21.57 6.12 0.55
CA LYS A 362 -21.48 4.73 0.99
C LYS A 362 -20.62 3.95 0.00
N PRO A 363 -19.40 3.57 0.43
CA PRO A 363 -18.54 2.74 -0.38
C PRO A 363 -19.07 1.31 -0.47
N THR A 364 -18.65 0.61 -1.53
CA THR A 364 -18.95 -0.82 -1.66
C THR A 364 -18.06 -1.65 -0.73
N PRO A 365 -18.44 -2.90 -0.39
CA PRO A 365 -17.63 -3.78 0.45
C PRO A 365 -16.18 -3.96 -0.07
N PHE A 366 -16.00 -4.08 -1.39
CA PHE A 366 -14.66 -4.22 -1.99
C PHE A 366 -13.81 -2.94 -1.90
N ALA A 367 -14.44 -1.77 -1.73
CA ALA A 367 -13.73 -0.51 -1.52
C ALA A 367 -13.12 -0.37 -0.11
N HIS A 368 -13.65 -1.10 0.88
CA HIS A 368 -13.25 -0.95 2.28
C HIS A 368 -11.73 -1.12 2.47
N GLY A 369 -11.13 -2.11 1.81
CA GLY A 369 -9.70 -2.39 1.92
C GLY A 369 -8.80 -1.22 1.49
N VAL A 370 -9.13 -0.56 0.38
CA VAL A 370 -8.34 0.57 -0.12
C VAL A 370 -8.64 1.85 0.66
N ILE A 371 -9.87 2.06 1.10
CA ILE A 371 -10.21 3.20 1.97
C ILE A 371 -9.45 3.10 3.29
N LEU A 372 -9.42 1.92 3.91
CA LEU A 372 -8.67 1.68 5.14
C LEU A 372 -7.16 1.84 4.94
N ALA A 373 -6.61 1.43 3.80
CA ALA A 373 -5.21 1.69 3.49
C ALA A 373 -4.90 3.19 3.51
N GLY A 374 -5.81 4.03 3.00
CA GLY A 374 -5.68 5.49 3.05
C GLY A 374 -5.88 6.11 4.44
N LEU A 375 -6.57 5.40 5.32
CA LEU A 375 -6.82 5.86 6.69
C LEU A 375 -5.76 5.36 7.69
N THR A 376 -5.03 4.29 7.37
CA THR A 376 -3.92 3.81 8.20
C THR A 376 -2.80 4.85 8.36
N ASP A 377 -2.78 5.85 7.51
CA ASP A 377 -1.93 7.01 7.69
C ASP A 377 -2.30 7.86 8.94
N ILE A 378 -3.45 7.62 9.58
CA ILE A 378 -3.98 8.47 10.65
C ILE A 378 -4.44 7.66 11.88
N VAL A 379 -4.69 6.35 11.78
CA VAL A 379 -5.47 5.59 12.77
C VAL A 379 -4.68 4.43 13.37
N MET A 380 -4.64 4.34 14.72
CA MET A 380 -4.09 3.18 15.44
C MET A 380 -4.88 1.89 15.13
N MET A 381 -4.26 0.72 15.29
CA MET A 381 -4.89 -0.59 14.98
C MET A 381 -6.25 -0.80 15.66
N GLU A 382 -6.45 -0.27 16.87
CA GLU A 382 -7.73 -0.33 17.60
C GLU A 382 -8.84 0.46 16.89
N ASP A 383 -8.51 1.61 16.34
CA ASP A 383 -9.47 2.44 15.59
C ASP A 383 -9.80 1.83 14.21
N ARG A 384 -8.89 1.03 13.64
CA ARG A 384 -9.11 0.35 12.35
C ARG A 384 -10.25 -0.66 12.43
N SER A 385 -10.31 -1.45 13.50
CA SER A 385 -11.40 -2.40 13.73
C SER A 385 -12.74 -1.71 14.01
N ALA A 386 -12.71 -0.56 14.70
CA ALA A 386 -13.90 0.26 14.93
C ALA A 386 -14.40 0.88 13.63
N LEU A 387 -13.51 1.39 12.79
CA LEU A 387 -13.85 1.98 11.51
C LEU A 387 -14.37 0.94 10.50
N LEU A 388 -13.78 -0.27 10.49
CA LEU A 388 -14.30 -1.40 9.69
C LEU A 388 -15.71 -1.76 10.11
N ARG A 389 -16.00 -1.81 11.42
CA ARG A 389 -17.34 -2.06 11.94
C ARG A 389 -18.29 -0.93 11.56
N GLU A 390 -17.88 0.33 11.66
CA GLU A 390 -18.69 1.47 11.25
C GLU A 390 -19.02 1.45 9.76
N LEU A 391 -18.04 1.16 8.89
CA LEU A 391 -18.26 1.01 7.45
C LEU A 391 -19.19 -0.18 7.14
N HIS A 392 -18.99 -1.29 7.83
CA HIS A 392 -19.84 -2.47 7.72
C HIS A 392 -21.27 -2.20 8.19
N ASP A 393 -21.45 -1.54 9.33
CA ASP A 393 -22.75 -1.14 9.85
C ASP A 393 -23.50 -0.16 8.94
N ILE A 394 -22.78 0.74 8.28
CA ILE A 394 -23.34 1.65 7.29
C ILE A 394 -23.88 0.87 6.08
N VAL A 395 -23.18 -0.17 5.64
CA VAL A 395 -23.61 -1.04 4.54
C VAL A 395 -24.82 -1.89 4.98
N LEU A 396 -24.75 -2.55 6.13
CA LEU A 396 -25.83 -3.39 6.66
C LEU A 396 -27.12 -2.63 6.91
N LYS A 397 -27.06 -1.42 7.46
CA LYS A 397 -28.26 -0.58 7.70
C LYS A 397 -29.01 -0.30 6.41
N LYS A 398 -28.37 -0.19 5.25
CA LYS A 398 -29.03 0.04 3.98
C LYS A 398 -29.63 -1.23 3.35
N VAL A 399 -29.03 -2.37 3.56
CA VAL A 399 -29.62 -3.63 3.10
C VAL A 399 -30.95 -3.85 3.84
N VAL A 400 -30.97 -3.64 5.15
CA VAL A 400 -32.18 -3.74 5.98
C VAL A 400 -33.24 -2.69 5.63
N GLU A 401 -32.85 -1.43 5.30
CA GLU A 401 -33.79 -0.37 4.90
C GLU A 401 -34.42 -0.62 3.53
N LYS A 402 -33.74 -1.32 2.62
CA LYS A 402 -34.27 -1.63 1.26
C LYS A 402 -35.27 -2.78 1.25
N GLU A 403 -35.19 -3.71 2.19
CA GLU A 403 -36.05 -4.88 2.26
C GLU A 403 -37.42 -4.60 2.96
N GLY A 404 -37.69 -3.34 3.35
CA GLY A 404 -38.97 -2.98 3.99
C GLY A 404 -39.25 -3.78 5.29
N GLY A 405 -38.23 -4.44 5.80
CA GLY A 405 -38.30 -5.30 6.96
C GLY A 405 -38.07 -4.54 8.24
N THR A 406 -38.96 -4.71 9.17
CA THR A 406 -38.88 -4.39 10.58
C THR A 406 -37.43 -4.55 11.06
N LYS A 407 -36.86 -3.49 11.68
CA LYS A 407 -35.59 -3.55 12.40
C LYS A 407 -35.51 -4.88 13.13
N ALA A 408 -34.65 -5.78 12.70
CA ALA A 408 -34.21 -6.86 13.54
C ALA A 408 -33.44 -6.20 14.70
N ARG A 409 -34.16 -5.77 15.72
CA ARG A 409 -33.59 -5.55 17.02
C ARG A 409 -33.11 -6.93 17.44
N PHE A 410 -31.81 -7.13 17.42
CA PHE A 410 -31.25 -8.22 18.19
C PHE A 410 -31.83 -8.07 19.60
N ASP A 411 -32.64 -9.03 19.98
CA ASP A 411 -33.21 -9.05 21.32
C ASP A 411 -32.02 -9.06 22.28
N LYS A 412 -31.97 -8.05 23.17
CA LYS A 412 -30.90 -7.93 24.16
C LYS A 412 -30.67 -9.22 24.91
N ASN A 413 -31.76 -9.98 25.15
CA ASN A 413 -31.72 -11.28 25.79
C ASN A 413 -31.06 -12.39 24.91
N MET A 414 -31.19 -12.29 23.61
CA MET A 414 -30.55 -13.22 22.66
C MET A 414 -29.04 -12.96 22.58
N VAL A 415 -28.62 -11.70 22.57
CA VAL A 415 -27.21 -11.30 22.62
C VAL A 415 -26.59 -11.67 23.97
N GLU A 416 -27.26 -11.38 25.06
CA GLU A 416 -26.82 -11.77 26.41
C GLU A 416 -26.78 -13.29 26.59
N GLY A 417 -27.74 -14.03 26.01
CA GLY A 417 -27.74 -15.49 25.97
C GLY A 417 -26.52 -16.07 25.25
N TYR A 418 -26.20 -15.57 24.06
CA TYR A 418 -25.04 -15.97 23.28
C TYR A 418 -23.73 -15.71 23.99
N PHE A 419 -23.58 -14.53 24.59
CA PHE A 419 -22.39 -14.21 25.37
C PHE A 419 -22.29 -14.99 26.67
N ASN A 420 -23.39 -15.34 27.31
CA ASN A 420 -23.39 -16.15 28.53
C ASN A 420 -23.09 -17.62 28.26
N GLU A 421 -23.51 -18.17 27.12
CA GLU A 421 -23.15 -19.53 26.68
C GLU A 421 -21.66 -19.68 26.34
N LYS A 422 -21.03 -18.62 25.81
CA LYS A 422 -19.61 -18.64 25.42
C LYS A 422 -18.65 -18.13 26.51
N ARG A 423 -19.15 -17.66 27.65
CA ARG A 423 -18.26 -17.26 28.75
C ARG A 423 -17.61 -18.48 29.37
N PRO A 424 -16.27 -18.53 29.45
CA PRO A 424 -15.62 -19.59 30.20
C PRO A 424 -16.01 -19.49 31.66
N ASN A 425 -16.40 -20.60 32.27
CA ASN A 425 -16.70 -20.65 33.70
C ASN A 425 -15.38 -20.65 34.48
N ILE A 426 -15.07 -19.56 35.18
CA ILE A 426 -13.79 -19.39 35.88
C ILE A 426 -14.06 -19.57 37.40
N ASP A 427 -13.94 -20.82 37.85
CA ASP A 427 -14.19 -21.21 39.23
C ASP A 427 -12.88 -21.26 40.06
N GLY A 428 -11.71 -20.93 39.48
CA GLY A 428 -10.42 -20.93 40.14
C GLY A 428 -9.22 -20.75 39.21
N GLU A 429 -8.02 -20.79 39.79
CA GLU A 429 -6.77 -20.51 39.07
C GLU A 429 -6.52 -21.42 37.85
N LYS A 430 -6.89 -22.70 37.95
CA LYS A 430 -6.71 -23.65 36.82
C LYS A 430 -7.64 -23.35 35.65
N SER A 431 -8.90 -23.01 35.90
CA SER A 431 -9.87 -22.63 34.86
C SER A 431 -9.52 -21.28 34.23
N LEU A 432 -8.94 -20.36 34.98
CA LEU A 432 -8.41 -19.08 34.48
C LEU A 432 -7.22 -19.29 33.51
N ILE A 433 -6.27 -20.13 33.88
CA ILE A 433 -5.10 -20.46 33.04
C ILE A 433 -5.55 -21.12 31.74
N GLU A 434 -6.54 -22.02 31.78
CA GLU A 434 -7.06 -22.68 30.61
C GLU A 434 -7.86 -21.73 29.71
N ALA A 435 -8.65 -20.82 30.27
CA ALA A 435 -9.34 -19.77 29.54
C ALA A 435 -8.38 -18.80 28.84
N ILE A 436 -7.29 -18.38 29.50
CA ILE A 436 -6.24 -17.54 28.90
C ILE A 436 -5.54 -18.27 27.75
N ARG A 437 -5.33 -19.59 27.89
CA ARG A 437 -4.66 -20.41 26.88
C ARG A 437 -5.50 -20.61 25.61
N ILE A 438 -6.83 -20.67 25.78
CA ILE A 438 -7.78 -20.84 24.66
C ILE A 438 -8.07 -19.49 23.98
N CYS A 439 -8.20 -18.42 24.76
CA CYS A 439 -8.68 -17.11 24.28
C CYS A 439 -7.57 -16.09 24.03
N GLY A 440 -6.30 -16.44 24.25
CA GLY A 440 -5.14 -15.56 24.01
C GLY A 440 -4.93 -14.43 25.01
N GLY A 441 -5.92 -14.08 25.83
CA GLY A 441 -5.84 -13.09 26.89
C GLY A 441 -7.20 -12.75 27.49
N ILE A 442 -7.22 -12.32 28.75
CA ILE A 442 -8.43 -11.90 29.47
C ILE A 442 -8.15 -10.59 30.17
N GLU A 443 -8.94 -9.55 29.92
CA GLU A 443 -8.93 -8.31 30.67
C GLU A 443 -9.95 -8.37 31.82
N LEU A 444 -9.49 -8.05 33.03
CA LEU A 444 -10.33 -8.02 34.23
C LEU A 444 -10.73 -6.57 34.54
N PHE A 445 -12.04 -6.31 34.59
CA PHE A 445 -12.60 -5.01 34.97
C PHE A 445 -13.40 -5.12 36.27
N GLY A 446 -13.22 -4.19 37.16
CA GLY A 446 -13.97 -4.05 38.40
C GLY A 446 -13.15 -4.17 39.68
N SER A 447 -13.69 -3.67 40.79
CA SER A 447 -13.10 -3.80 42.10
C SER A 447 -14.10 -4.47 43.04
N GLY A 448 -13.72 -5.56 43.69
CA GLY A 448 -14.58 -6.27 44.66
C GLY A 448 -15.29 -7.49 44.06
N VAL A 449 -16.43 -7.88 44.62
CA VAL A 449 -17.13 -9.15 44.36
C VAL A 449 -17.68 -9.31 42.95
N ASN A 450 -17.72 -8.25 42.12
CA ASN A 450 -18.20 -8.27 40.73
C ASN A 450 -17.06 -8.00 39.75
N LEU A 451 -16.19 -8.97 39.54
CA LEU A 451 -15.21 -8.94 38.47
C LEU A 451 -15.88 -9.29 37.11
N VAL A 452 -15.81 -8.34 36.18
CA VAL A 452 -16.20 -8.55 34.79
C VAL A 452 -14.93 -8.78 33.99
N TYR A 453 -14.87 -9.83 33.19
CA TYR A 453 -13.75 -10.11 32.29
C TYR A 453 -14.17 -9.93 30.83
N ARG A 454 -13.23 -9.47 30.02
CA ARG A 454 -13.38 -9.35 28.57
C ARG A 454 -12.37 -10.28 27.91
N ILE A 455 -12.84 -11.05 26.95
CA ILE A 455 -11.97 -11.86 26.08
C ILE A 455 -11.47 -10.90 25.02
N SER A 456 -10.14 -10.73 24.92
CA SER A 456 -9.54 -10.03 23.81
C SER A 456 -9.46 -11.00 22.61
N GLU A 457 -10.21 -10.71 21.54
CA GLU A 457 -10.09 -11.35 20.24
C GLU A 457 -8.77 -10.99 19.56
#